data_88bba4161b72d7c64bc4ac1ca2286149
#
_entry.id   88bba4161b72d7c64bc4ac1ca2286149
#
_cell.length_a   1.000
_cell.length_b   1.000
_cell.length_c   1.000
_cell.angle_alpha   90.00
_cell.angle_beta   90.00
_cell.angle_gamma   90.00
#
_symmetry.space_group_name_H-M   'P 1'
#
loop_
_entity.id
_entity.type
_entity.pdbx_description
1 polymer ?
#
loop_
_entity_poly.entity_id
_entity_poly.type
_entity_poly.pdbx_seq_one_letter_code
_entity_poly.pdbx_strand_id
1 'polypeptide(L)'
;MAMTKHECTYCNFDEYDVIDKNDYGVILPEPNALTKGHSVIIPLRHINSFFEITDKERKSLQSLLELARNELKLRHQPEGFHIAFNDGDVFGDAQSDHLHIHIIPRYKNQPLKLDSRWGIISD
;
A
#
# COMPACT_ATOMS: atom_id res chain seq x y z
N MET A 1 17.27 -11.01 8.28
CA MET A 1 16.45 -11.43 9.41
C MET A 1 15.08 -10.78 9.37
N ALA A 2 14.03 -11.54 9.59
CA ALA A 2 12.69 -10.99 9.64
C ALA A 2 12.53 -10.10 10.88
N MET A 3 11.84 -8.98 10.74
CA MET A 3 11.59 -8.12 11.89
C MET A 3 10.45 -8.70 12.74
N THR A 4 10.47 -8.38 14.01
CA THR A 4 9.39 -8.77 14.92
C THR A 4 8.18 -7.87 14.73
N LYS A 5 7.03 -8.30 15.25
CA LYS A 5 5.82 -7.46 15.25
C LYS A 5 6.06 -6.13 15.95
N HIS A 6 6.88 -6.11 17.01
CA HIS A 6 7.16 -4.87 17.75
C HIS A 6 7.92 -3.84 16.92
N GLU A 7 8.72 -4.31 15.96
CA GLU A 7 9.53 -3.45 15.11
C GLU A 7 8.79 -3.02 13.84
N CYS A 8 7.72 -3.70 13.51
CA CYS A 8 7.00 -3.46 12.27
C CYS A 8 6.10 -2.24 12.36
N THR A 9 6.37 -1.26 11.52
CA THR A 9 5.57 -0.04 11.43
C THR A 9 4.10 -0.34 11.11
N TYR A 10 3.88 -1.29 10.20
CA TYR A 10 2.52 -1.63 9.78
C TYR A 10 1.76 -2.47 10.80
N CYS A 11 2.46 -3.24 11.66
CA CYS A 11 1.79 -3.91 12.78
C CYS A 11 1.37 -2.90 13.85
N ASN A 12 2.05 -1.77 13.92
CA ASN A 12 1.89 -0.76 14.97
C ASN A 12 1.46 0.59 14.39
N PHE A 13 0.58 0.56 13.38
CA PHE A 13 0.12 1.79 12.77
C PHE A 13 -0.71 2.62 13.74
N ASP A 14 -0.72 3.94 13.51
CA ASP A 14 -1.49 4.89 14.32
C ASP A 14 -2.95 4.86 13.84
N GLU A 15 -3.87 4.65 14.77
CA GLU A 15 -5.30 4.64 14.44
C GLU A 15 -5.77 5.98 13.86
N TYR A 16 -5.09 7.08 14.19
CA TYR A 16 -5.43 8.38 13.62
C TYR A 16 -5.12 8.47 12.12
N ASP A 17 -4.23 7.62 11.63
CA ASP A 17 -3.87 7.59 10.21
C ASP A 17 -4.78 6.70 9.39
N VAL A 18 -5.64 5.90 10.02
CA VAL A 18 -6.49 4.97 9.31
C VAL A 18 -7.50 5.71 8.44
N ILE A 19 -7.43 5.45 7.14
CA ILE A 19 -8.41 6.00 6.19
C ILE A 19 -9.68 5.17 6.22
N ASP A 20 -9.53 3.84 6.18
CA ASP A 20 -10.63 2.90 6.36
C ASP A 20 -10.06 1.54 6.70
N LYS A 21 -10.89 0.66 7.21
CA LYS A 21 -10.47 -0.70 7.55
C LYS A 21 -11.65 -1.66 7.50
N ASN A 22 -11.34 -2.94 7.40
CA ASN A 22 -12.32 -4.01 7.51
C ASN A 22 -11.76 -5.12 8.39
N ASP A 23 -12.34 -6.32 8.33
CA ASP A 23 -11.98 -7.41 9.26
C ASP A 23 -10.53 -7.84 9.15
N TYR A 24 -9.92 -7.75 7.98
CA TYR A 24 -8.59 -8.31 7.76
C TYR A 24 -7.57 -7.32 7.19
N GLY A 25 -7.97 -6.07 6.96
CA GLY A 25 -7.06 -5.11 6.37
C GLY A 25 -7.35 -3.67 6.75
N VAL A 26 -6.44 -2.78 6.35
CA VAL A 26 -6.54 -1.35 6.65
C VAL A 26 -5.93 -0.54 5.52
N ILE A 27 -6.49 0.66 5.28
CA ILE A 27 -5.94 1.65 4.35
C ILE A 27 -5.25 2.73 5.17
N LEU A 28 -3.99 3.00 4.84
CA LEU A 28 -3.19 4.04 5.49
C LEU A 28 -2.63 5.00 4.44
N PRO A 29 -2.41 6.27 4.79
CA PRO A 29 -1.68 7.16 3.88
C PRO A 29 -0.21 6.76 3.82
N GLU A 30 0.43 6.95 2.67
CA GLU A 30 1.86 6.72 2.53
C GLU A 30 2.61 7.97 3.01
N PRO A 31 3.45 7.86 4.08
CA PRO A 31 4.18 9.02 4.59
C PRO A 31 5.08 9.69 3.57
N ASN A 32 5.65 8.90 2.67
CA ASN A 32 6.52 9.40 1.60
C ASN A 32 5.78 9.37 0.27
N ALA A 33 4.61 10.01 0.24
CA ALA A 33 3.73 9.98 -0.92
C ALA A 33 4.43 10.48 -2.17
N LEU A 34 4.31 9.72 -3.26
CA LEU A 34 4.85 10.10 -4.56
C LEU A 34 3.93 11.08 -5.28
N THR A 35 2.64 10.94 -5.04
CA THR A 35 1.62 11.87 -5.57
C THR A 35 0.57 12.10 -4.51
N LYS A 36 -0.25 13.10 -4.74
CA LYS A 36 -1.35 13.42 -3.83
C LYS A 36 -2.33 12.26 -3.76
N GLY A 37 -2.58 11.76 -2.55
CA GLY A 37 -3.50 10.66 -2.32
C GLY A 37 -2.85 9.30 -2.28
N HIS A 38 -1.55 9.19 -2.49
CA HIS A 38 -0.82 7.93 -2.43
C HIS A 38 -1.10 7.24 -1.10
N SER A 39 -1.62 6.03 -1.15
CA SER A 39 -2.03 5.26 0.02
C SER A 39 -1.50 3.84 -0.07
N VAL A 40 -1.57 3.12 1.05
CA VAL A 40 -1.21 1.70 1.10
C VAL A 40 -2.35 0.92 1.73
N ILE A 41 -2.55 -0.30 1.23
CA ILE A 41 -3.49 -1.25 1.80
C ILE A 41 -2.68 -2.40 2.36
N ILE A 42 -2.89 -2.72 3.64
CA ILE A 42 -2.13 -3.78 4.30
C ILE A 42 -3.06 -4.77 4.97
N PRO A 43 -2.65 -6.05 5.06
CA PRO A 43 -3.35 -6.99 5.94
C PRO A 43 -3.02 -6.67 7.39
N LEU A 44 -3.93 -6.97 8.29
CA LEU A 44 -3.69 -6.78 9.72
C LEU A 44 -2.66 -7.78 10.24
N ARG A 45 -2.63 -8.97 9.66
CA ARG A 45 -1.67 -10.01 10.04
C ARG A 45 -0.28 -9.69 9.47
N HIS A 46 0.75 -9.93 10.25
CA HIS A 46 2.13 -9.74 9.81
C HIS A 46 2.54 -10.85 8.86
N ILE A 47 2.51 -10.58 7.56
CA ILE A 47 2.85 -11.52 6.51
C ILE A 47 3.51 -10.77 5.37
N ASN A 48 4.47 -11.39 4.70
CA ASN A 48 5.25 -10.70 3.68
C ASN A 48 4.99 -11.17 2.25
N SER A 49 4.04 -12.09 2.05
CA SER A 49 3.75 -12.59 0.71
C SER A 49 2.26 -12.54 0.41
N PHE A 50 1.93 -11.94 -0.74
CA PHE A 50 0.56 -11.93 -1.24
C PHE A 50 0.05 -13.34 -1.51
N PHE A 51 0.95 -14.26 -1.83
CA PHE A 51 0.59 -15.62 -2.20
C PHE A 51 0.36 -16.54 -1.00
N GLU A 52 0.63 -16.05 0.19
CA GLU A 52 0.41 -16.80 1.44
C GLU A 52 -0.77 -16.29 2.25
N ILE A 53 -1.48 -15.26 1.77
CA ILE A 53 -2.66 -14.76 2.47
C ILE A 53 -3.83 -15.73 2.29
N THR A 54 -4.76 -15.68 3.23
CA THR A 54 -5.98 -16.49 3.14
C THR A 54 -6.96 -15.91 2.13
N ASP A 55 -7.97 -16.69 1.75
CA ASP A 55 -9.02 -16.19 0.86
C ASP A 55 -9.79 -15.02 1.50
N LYS A 56 -10.01 -15.07 2.80
CA LYS A 56 -10.67 -13.98 3.50
C LYS A 56 -9.84 -12.71 3.48
N GLU A 57 -8.54 -12.85 3.68
CA GLU A 57 -7.61 -11.72 3.57
C GLU A 57 -7.61 -11.13 2.16
N ARG A 58 -7.56 -12.00 1.15
CA ARG A 58 -7.55 -11.55 -0.24
C ARG A 58 -8.80 -10.74 -0.57
N LYS A 59 -9.97 -11.23 -0.16
CA LYS A 59 -11.22 -10.51 -0.38
C LYS A 59 -11.26 -9.18 0.35
N SER A 60 -10.75 -9.15 1.59
CA SER A 60 -10.67 -7.92 2.37
C SER A 60 -9.78 -6.88 1.73
N LEU A 61 -8.61 -7.31 1.28
CA LEU A 61 -7.66 -6.39 0.64
C LEU A 61 -8.20 -5.87 -0.68
N GLN A 62 -8.84 -6.74 -1.46
CA GLN A 62 -9.46 -6.31 -2.71
C GLN A 62 -10.56 -5.29 -2.49
N SER A 63 -11.41 -5.53 -1.50
CA SER A 63 -12.49 -4.59 -1.15
C SER A 63 -11.93 -3.22 -0.76
N LEU A 64 -10.85 -3.21 0.03
CA LEU A 64 -10.21 -1.97 0.44
C LEU A 64 -9.55 -1.26 -0.74
N LEU A 65 -8.96 -2.02 -1.64
CA LEU A 65 -8.34 -1.45 -2.83
C LEU A 65 -9.38 -0.76 -3.71
N GLU A 66 -10.53 -1.41 -3.91
CA GLU A 66 -11.63 -0.82 -4.66
C GLU A 66 -12.17 0.44 -3.98
N LEU A 67 -12.31 0.40 -2.66
CA LEU A 67 -12.77 1.54 -1.88
C LEU A 67 -11.78 2.71 -2.01
N ALA A 68 -10.50 2.43 -1.86
CA ALA A 68 -9.46 3.45 -1.98
C ALA A 68 -9.48 4.09 -3.37
N ARG A 69 -9.57 3.27 -4.40
CA ARG A 69 -9.63 3.76 -5.78
C ARG A 69 -10.83 4.70 -5.98
N ASN A 70 -12.00 4.29 -5.52
CA ASN A 70 -13.21 5.08 -5.68
C ASN A 70 -13.14 6.41 -4.92
N GLU A 71 -12.64 6.38 -3.70
CA GLU A 71 -12.46 7.59 -2.90
C GLU A 71 -11.46 8.55 -3.51
N LEU A 72 -10.36 8.04 -4.02
CA LEU A 72 -9.34 8.87 -4.66
C LEU A 72 -9.85 9.49 -5.95
N LYS A 73 -10.66 8.76 -6.72
CA LYS A 73 -11.28 9.30 -7.92
C LYS A 73 -12.22 10.45 -7.59
N LEU A 74 -13.00 10.32 -6.53
CA LEU A 74 -13.92 11.37 -6.11
C LEU A 74 -13.20 12.61 -5.59
N ARG A 75 -12.13 12.42 -4.82
CA ARG A 75 -11.43 13.52 -4.15
C ARG A 75 -10.46 14.26 -5.04
N HIS A 76 -9.76 13.55 -5.92
CA HIS A 76 -8.61 14.11 -6.63
C HIS A 76 -8.70 14.02 -8.14
N GLN A 77 -9.65 13.28 -8.69
CA GLN A 77 -9.84 13.09 -10.13
C GLN A 77 -8.56 12.72 -10.87
N PRO A 78 -7.84 11.67 -10.43
CA PRO A 78 -6.66 11.24 -11.18
C PRO A 78 -7.07 10.61 -12.51
N GLU A 79 -6.14 10.58 -13.46
CA GLU A 79 -6.36 9.94 -14.76
C GLU A 79 -6.09 8.45 -14.72
N GLY A 80 -5.39 7.97 -13.71
CA GLY A 80 -5.12 6.54 -13.55
C GLY A 80 -4.39 6.28 -12.25
N PHE A 81 -3.94 5.03 -12.09
CA PHE A 81 -3.27 4.59 -10.86
C PHE A 81 -2.13 3.64 -11.19
N HIS A 82 -1.07 3.72 -10.41
CA HIS A 82 -0.11 2.63 -10.28
C HIS A 82 -0.49 1.83 -9.05
N ILE A 83 -0.60 0.52 -9.20
CA ILE A 83 -0.88 -0.37 -8.07
C ILE A 83 0.24 -1.38 -8.05
N ALA A 84 0.96 -1.47 -6.93
CA ALA A 84 2.16 -2.28 -6.86
C ALA A 84 2.42 -2.77 -5.45
N PHE A 85 3.03 -3.95 -5.36
CA PHE A 85 3.54 -4.47 -4.10
C PHE A 85 4.80 -5.27 -4.37
N ASN A 86 5.64 -5.36 -3.35
CA ASN A 86 6.81 -6.23 -3.36
C ASN A 86 6.44 -7.51 -2.62
N ASP A 87 6.86 -8.65 -3.16
CA ASP A 87 6.60 -9.93 -2.54
C ASP A 87 7.90 -10.48 -1.95
N GLY A 88 7.89 -10.76 -0.66
CA GLY A 88 9.06 -11.24 0.05
C GLY A 88 9.83 -10.14 0.75
N ASP A 89 10.95 -10.52 1.35
CA ASP A 89 11.72 -9.62 2.21
C ASP A 89 13.10 -9.26 1.61
N VAL A 90 13.22 -9.29 0.29
CA VAL A 90 14.51 -9.08 -0.38
C VAL A 90 14.88 -7.61 -0.56
N PHE A 91 13.98 -6.70 -0.21
CA PHE A 91 14.14 -5.28 -0.53
C PHE A 91 14.77 -4.47 0.60
N GLY A 92 14.95 -5.07 1.78
CA GLY A 92 15.79 -4.52 2.84
C GLY A 92 15.28 -3.29 3.57
N ASP A 93 14.07 -2.82 3.29
CA ASP A 93 13.54 -1.66 4.00
C ASP A 93 12.66 -2.10 5.19
N ALA A 94 12.31 -1.16 6.03
CA ALA A 94 11.60 -1.44 7.28
C ALA A 94 10.18 -1.98 7.06
N GLN A 95 9.61 -1.81 5.88
CA GLN A 95 8.27 -2.26 5.56
C GLN A 95 8.25 -3.53 4.70
N SER A 96 9.40 -4.00 4.21
CA SER A 96 9.44 -5.10 3.26
C SER A 96 8.96 -6.43 3.86
N ASP A 97 8.99 -6.55 5.18
CA ASP A 97 8.60 -7.77 5.88
C ASP A 97 7.10 -7.85 6.16
N HIS A 98 6.36 -6.82 5.81
CA HIS A 98 4.91 -6.79 5.96
C HIS A 98 4.31 -6.38 4.62
N LEU A 99 3.46 -7.23 4.06
CA LEU A 99 2.83 -6.97 2.77
C LEU A 99 2.14 -5.61 2.77
N HIS A 100 2.40 -4.81 1.76
CA HIS A 100 1.72 -3.53 1.61
C HIS A 100 1.53 -3.26 0.12
N ILE A 101 0.29 -2.95 -0.24
CA ILE A 101 -0.10 -2.71 -1.63
C ILE A 101 -0.26 -1.21 -1.80
N HIS A 102 0.58 -0.63 -2.67
CA HIS A 102 0.49 0.80 -2.95
C HIS A 102 -0.57 1.07 -3.98
N ILE A 103 -1.36 2.12 -3.77
CA ILE A 103 -2.20 2.70 -4.80
C ILE A 103 -1.77 4.15 -4.96
N ILE A 104 -1.26 4.47 -6.14
CA ILE A 104 -0.62 5.75 -6.43
C ILE A 104 -1.40 6.44 -7.54
N PRO A 105 -2.17 7.48 -7.20
CA PRO A 105 -2.90 8.23 -8.24
C PRO A 105 -1.94 8.90 -9.21
N ARG A 106 -2.28 8.89 -10.49
CA ARG A 106 -1.47 9.53 -11.53
C ARG A 106 -2.27 10.65 -12.19
N TYR A 107 -1.60 11.76 -12.39
CA TYR A 107 -2.21 12.98 -12.93
C TYR A 107 -1.48 13.39 -14.20
N LYS A 108 -2.24 13.81 -15.22
CA LYS A 108 -1.68 14.16 -16.53
C LYS A 108 -0.53 15.15 -16.48
N ASN A 109 -0.64 16.10 -15.57
CA ASN A 109 0.34 17.20 -15.50
C ASN A 109 1.53 16.88 -14.59
N GLN A 110 1.63 15.65 -14.10
CA GLN A 110 2.75 15.24 -13.26
C GLN A 110 3.64 14.26 -13.97
N PRO A 111 4.96 14.46 -13.93
CA PRO A 111 5.88 13.51 -14.56
C PRO A 111 5.79 12.14 -13.94
N LEU A 112 5.96 11.11 -14.76
CA LEU A 112 5.94 9.71 -14.33
C LEU A 112 7.28 9.32 -13.76
N LYS A 113 7.76 10.03 -12.75
CA LYS A 113 9.02 9.64 -12.12
C LYS A 113 8.72 8.83 -10.88
N LEU A 114 8.87 7.52 -10.98
CA LEU A 114 8.89 6.65 -9.83
C LEU A 114 10.36 6.42 -9.47
N ASP A 115 10.66 6.42 -8.20
CA ASP A 115 12.05 6.24 -7.77
C ASP A 115 12.47 4.77 -7.90
N SER A 116 13.76 4.51 -7.68
CA SER A 116 14.33 3.18 -7.88
C SER A 116 13.74 2.11 -6.95
N ARG A 117 13.06 2.52 -5.88
CA ARG A 117 12.40 1.57 -4.97
C ARG A 117 11.32 0.76 -5.67
N TRP A 118 10.76 1.27 -6.75
CA TRP A 118 9.62 0.66 -7.43
C TRP A 118 10.03 -0.20 -8.62
N GLY A 119 11.31 -0.16 -8.99
CA GLY A 119 11.78 -0.87 -10.16
C GLY A 119 11.20 -0.35 -11.46
N ILE A 120 10.52 0.80 -11.42
CA ILE A 120 9.98 1.45 -12.59
C ILE A 120 10.71 2.77 -12.76
N ILE A 121 11.41 2.91 -13.87
CA ILE A 121 12.14 4.12 -14.19
C ILE A 121 11.43 4.77 -15.36
N SER A 122 10.98 5.98 -15.16
CA SER A 122 10.43 6.77 -16.26
C SER A 122 11.36 7.94 -16.53
N ASP A 123 11.40 8.32 -17.75
CA ASP A 123 12.20 9.48 -18.18
C ASP A 123 11.58 10.78 -17.70
#